data_e2eda9488df605263c40d010c3981bb6
#
_entry.id   e2eda9488df605263c40d010c3981bb6
#
_cell.length_a   1.000
_cell.length_b   1.000
_cell.length_c   1.000
_cell.angle_alpha   90.00
_cell.angle_beta   90.00
_cell.angle_gamma   90.00
#
_symmetry.space_group_name_H-M   'P 1'
#
loop_
_entity.id
_entity.type
_entity.pdbx_description
1 polymer ?
#
loop_
_entity_poly.entity_id
_entity_poly.type
_entity_poly.pdbx_seq_one_letter_code
_entity_poly.pdbx_strand_id
1 'polypeptide(L)'
;MIITYNIELQMSDTSFKYWLDFLSEAQKAYNYCAKEVKERNLPLSLKVVHHQLYHTMRGLFPLIPSQGIIKTIQEVLMAFKSIRSNKQRNADIPQRKTLSMRIDKRLYANLSVEGIALTGEVKNKRTFYSFIKFPKMETLFKEYKTKDPLLFIRNNRIYLSVPFEVAEKPLKDNTSIGVDLGMKRLFVTSEGFAFRDKNYLKQRRKLRYLKRCLQSKGTKSAKKHLRKVRRKERNISKDMCYRASKALLNSTDASIIVMEDLTKIKKTTSKTKEGFKRKKHNNSMAQVPFYMFKEILSHKAALVGKQVETVNPSYTSQIDSQTNKKDGNRKGCRYFCKNDKVFDADWNASINIAKRGKHPFTNVEPIDGQLKFLNGRELSTSHTFTIH
;
A
#
# COMPACT_ATOMS: atom_id res chain seq x y z
N MET A 1 -14.05 2.37 -5.26
CA MET A 1 -12.76 2.07 -4.58
C MET A 1 -12.99 1.86 -3.07
N ILE A 2 -12.12 1.07 -2.37
CA ILE A 2 -12.22 0.89 -0.90
C ILE A 2 -11.02 1.54 -0.22
N ILE A 3 -11.29 2.46 0.70
CA ILE A 3 -10.29 3.09 1.57
C ILE A 3 -10.52 2.58 2.99
N THR A 4 -9.46 2.24 3.72
CA THR A 4 -9.57 1.69 5.06
C THR A 4 -8.88 2.58 6.07
N TYR A 5 -9.58 2.93 7.15
CA TYR A 5 -9.05 3.67 8.28
C TYR A 5 -9.05 2.81 9.55
N ASN A 6 -7.95 2.90 10.30
CA ASN A 6 -7.86 2.26 11.60
C ASN A 6 -8.20 3.28 12.67
N ILE A 7 -9.29 3.05 13.38
CA ILE A 7 -9.86 3.93 14.40
C ILE A 7 -9.66 3.27 15.75
N GLU A 8 -9.13 3.99 16.73
CA GLU A 8 -8.92 3.50 18.08
C GLU A 8 -10.21 3.57 18.87
N LEU A 9 -10.54 2.48 19.60
CA LEU A 9 -11.69 2.40 20.49
C LEU A 9 -11.29 2.84 21.91
N GLN A 10 -12.10 3.69 22.49
CA GLN A 10 -12.01 4.01 23.93
C GLN A 10 -12.74 2.95 24.72
N MET A 11 -12.08 2.36 25.70
CA MET A 11 -12.68 1.35 26.57
C MET A 11 -12.01 1.29 27.93
N SER A 12 -12.70 0.72 28.91
CA SER A 12 -12.17 0.46 30.24
C SER A 12 -11.15 -0.69 30.22
N ASP A 13 -10.35 -0.82 31.27
CA ASP A 13 -9.40 -1.94 31.41
C ASP A 13 -10.11 -3.29 31.46
N THR A 14 -11.29 -3.36 32.05
CA THR A 14 -12.13 -4.58 32.09
C THR A 14 -12.58 -4.99 30.69
N SER A 15 -13.11 -4.04 29.90
CA SER A 15 -13.50 -4.28 28.51
C SER A 15 -12.28 -4.64 27.65
N PHE A 16 -11.14 -3.97 27.87
CA PHE A 16 -9.90 -4.30 27.16
C PHE A 16 -9.48 -5.75 27.42
N LYS A 17 -9.50 -6.20 28.66
CA LYS A 17 -9.18 -7.60 29.04
C LYS A 17 -10.12 -8.58 28.36
N TYR A 18 -11.44 -8.33 28.40
CA TYR A 18 -12.43 -9.15 27.71
C TYR A 18 -12.12 -9.28 26.21
N TRP A 19 -11.89 -8.15 25.52
CA TRP A 19 -11.62 -8.18 24.08
C TRP A 19 -10.25 -8.78 23.74
N LEU A 20 -9.29 -8.72 24.65
CA LEU A 20 -8.01 -9.43 24.49
C LEU A 20 -8.23 -10.95 24.50
N ASP A 21 -9.00 -11.45 25.46
CA ASP A 21 -9.33 -12.87 25.58
C ASP A 21 -10.17 -13.34 24.39
N PHE A 22 -11.19 -12.56 24.01
CA PHE A 22 -12.03 -12.81 22.84
C PHE A 22 -11.20 -12.92 21.54
N LEU A 23 -10.31 -11.98 21.27
CA LEU A 23 -9.48 -11.99 20.05
C LEU A 23 -8.40 -13.09 20.11
N SER A 24 -7.93 -13.45 21.29
CA SER A 24 -7.06 -14.62 21.48
C SER A 24 -7.80 -15.91 21.14
N GLU A 25 -9.02 -16.05 21.60
CA GLU A 25 -9.89 -17.19 21.27
C GLU A 25 -10.23 -17.23 19.77
N ALA A 26 -10.53 -16.07 19.17
CA ALA A 26 -10.77 -15.96 17.73
C ALA A 26 -9.54 -16.35 16.88
N GLN A 27 -8.33 -16.05 17.35
CA GLN A 27 -7.10 -16.52 16.71
C GLN A 27 -6.95 -18.03 16.79
N LYS A 28 -7.21 -18.61 17.98
CA LYS A 28 -7.16 -20.06 18.19
C LYS A 28 -8.21 -20.77 17.34
N ALA A 29 -9.44 -20.25 17.29
CA ALA A 29 -10.53 -20.79 16.50
C ALA A 29 -10.20 -20.80 14.99
N TYR A 30 -9.60 -19.72 14.48
CA TYR A 30 -9.14 -19.65 13.10
C TYR A 30 -8.09 -20.73 12.80
N ASN A 31 -7.08 -20.85 13.65
CA ASN A 31 -6.00 -21.80 13.46
C ASN A 31 -6.47 -23.26 13.60
N TYR A 32 -7.38 -23.52 14.52
CA TYR A 32 -8.06 -24.82 14.67
C TYR A 32 -8.82 -25.17 13.39
N CYS A 33 -9.72 -24.30 12.94
CA CYS A 33 -10.50 -24.52 11.73
C CYS A 33 -9.60 -24.76 10.50
N ALA A 34 -8.52 -23.98 10.34
CA ALA A 34 -7.59 -24.15 9.23
C ALA A 34 -6.87 -25.51 9.27
N LYS A 35 -6.50 -25.98 10.46
CA LYS A 35 -5.89 -27.28 10.68
C LYS A 35 -6.87 -28.40 10.29
N GLU A 36 -8.09 -28.39 10.84
CA GLU A 36 -9.12 -29.41 10.58
C GLU A 36 -9.50 -29.50 9.09
N VAL A 37 -9.68 -28.35 8.42
CA VAL A 37 -9.97 -28.31 6.99
C VAL A 37 -8.87 -28.98 6.18
N LYS A 38 -7.59 -28.79 6.55
CA LYS A 38 -6.45 -29.41 5.86
C LYS A 38 -6.32 -30.88 6.18
N GLU A 39 -6.34 -31.27 7.46
CA GLU A 39 -6.10 -32.64 7.92
C GLU A 39 -7.22 -33.59 7.49
N ARG A 40 -8.49 -33.15 7.52
CA ARG A 40 -9.64 -33.92 7.05
C ARG A 40 -9.89 -33.77 5.55
N ASN A 41 -9.05 -33.02 4.83
CA ASN A 41 -9.18 -32.75 3.39
C ASN A 41 -10.60 -32.28 3.01
N LEU A 42 -11.20 -31.38 3.82
CA LEU A 42 -12.57 -30.93 3.61
C LEU A 42 -12.71 -30.09 2.34
N PRO A 43 -13.82 -30.25 1.60
CA PRO A 43 -14.12 -29.37 0.45
C PRO A 43 -14.20 -27.92 0.89
N LEU A 44 -13.69 -26.98 0.07
CA LEU A 44 -13.71 -25.53 0.35
C LEU A 44 -15.11 -24.91 0.14
N SER A 45 -16.11 -25.55 0.71
CA SER A 45 -17.53 -25.16 0.74
C SER A 45 -17.95 -24.76 2.14
N LEU A 46 -18.60 -23.60 2.27
CA LEU A 46 -19.08 -23.14 3.57
C LEU A 46 -20.09 -24.13 4.18
N LYS A 47 -21.02 -24.66 3.39
CA LYS A 47 -22.04 -25.61 3.82
C LYS A 47 -21.41 -26.86 4.47
N VAL A 48 -20.43 -27.45 3.80
CA VAL A 48 -19.76 -28.68 4.27
C VAL A 48 -18.95 -28.42 5.52
N VAL A 49 -18.07 -27.40 5.52
CA VAL A 49 -17.21 -27.10 6.67
C VAL A 49 -18.01 -26.63 7.88
N HIS A 50 -19.08 -25.86 7.67
CA HIS A 50 -20.00 -25.48 8.74
C HIS A 50 -20.65 -26.72 9.38
N HIS A 51 -21.21 -27.63 8.57
CA HIS A 51 -21.84 -28.85 9.07
C HIS A 51 -20.86 -29.69 9.89
N GLN A 52 -19.61 -29.82 9.45
CA GLN A 52 -18.59 -30.66 10.08
C GLN A 52 -17.97 -30.06 11.35
N LEU A 53 -17.77 -28.76 11.40
CA LEU A 53 -16.95 -28.13 12.43
C LEU A 53 -17.69 -27.15 13.35
N TYR A 54 -18.88 -26.67 12.99
CA TYR A 54 -19.57 -25.62 13.71
C TYR A 54 -19.85 -25.97 15.18
N HIS A 55 -20.45 -27.11 15.46
CA HIS A 55 -20.82 -27.51 16.84
C HIS A 55 -19.55 -27.73 17.68
N THR A 56 -18.54 -28.39 17.15
CA THR A 56 -17.26 -28.58 17.84
C THR A 56 -16.60 -27.24 18.16
N MET A 57 -16.56 -26.33 17.21
CA MET A 57 -15.99 -25.00 17.42
C MET A 57 -16.78 -24.17 18.43
N ARG A 58 -18.10 -24.31 18.47
CA ARG A 58 -18.95 -23.64 19.47
C ARG A 58 -18.65 -24.14 20.91
N GLY A 59 -18.37 -25.41 21.07
CA GLY A 59 -17.98 -25.97 22.37
C GLY A 59 -16.57 -25.55 22.81
N LEU A 60 -15.61 -25.54 21.86
CA LEU A 60 -14.22 -25.20 22.14
C LEU A 60 -13.95 -23.69 22.33
N PHE A 61 -14.78 -22.83 21.74
CA PHE A 61 -14.59 -21.38 21.72
C PHE A 61 -15.85 -20.62 22.17
N PRO A 62 -16.20 -20.70 23.46
CA PRO A 62 -17.46 -20.18 23.98
C PRO A 62 -17.60 -18.66 23.97
N LEU A 63 -16.46 -17.89 24.02
CA LEU A 63 -16.50 -16.44 23.97
C LEU A 63 -16.93 -15.92 22.59
N ILE A 64 -16.75 -16.72 21.52
CA ILE A 64 -17.08 -16.29 20.17
C ILE A 64 -18.58 -16.54 19.90
N PRO A 65 -19.37 -15.51 19.58
CA PRO A 65 -20.77 -15.70 19.19
C PRO A 65 -20.93 -16.60 17.96
N SER A 66 -22.09 -17.22 17.79
CA SER A 66 -22.40 -18.13 16.67
C SER A 66 -22.01 -17.57 15.31
N GLN A 67 -22.37 -16.32 15.06
CA GLN A 67 -22.01 -15.61 13.81
C GLN A 67 -20.50 -15.43 13.66
N GLY A 68 -19.77 -15.24 14.77
CA GLY A 68 -18.31 -15.14 14.76
C GLY A 68 -17.63 -16.43 14.33
N ILE A 69 -18.15 -17.59 14.74
CA ILE A 69 -17.67 -18.89 14.27
C ILE A 69 -17.90 -19.03 12.75
N ILE A 70 -19.09 -18.66 12.26
CA ILE A 70 -19.39 -18.70 10.81
C ILE A 70 -18.45 -17.81 10.02
N LYS A 71 -18.19 -16.58 10.50
CA LYS A 71 -17.22 -15.66 9.87
C LYS A 71 -15.79 -16.22 9.89
N THR A 72 -15.39 -16.86 10.98
CA THR A 72 -14.07 -17.52 11.07
C THR A 72 -13.91 -18.61 10.02
N ILE A 73 -14.93 -19.47 9.86
CA ILE A 73 -14.95 -20.50 8.82
C ILE A 73 -14.84 -19.86 7.42
N GLN A 74 -15.62 -18.82 7.14
CA GLN A 74 -15.55 -18.09 5.86
C GLN A 74 -14.15 -17.54 5.56
N GLU A 75 -13.50 -16.91 6.56
CA GLU A 75 -12.15 -16.36 6.39
C GLU A 75 -11.10 -17.44 6.14
N VAL A 76 -11.21 -18.59 6.81
CA VAL A 76 -10.33 -19.75 6.56
C VAL A 76 -10.48 -20.25 5.13
N LEU A 77 -11.73 -20.43 4.67
CA LEU A 77 -12.00 -20.89 3.30
C LEU A 77 -11.49 -19.89 2.25
N MET A 78 -11.64 -18.59 2.50
CA MET A 78 -11.08 -17.54 1.61
C MET A 78 -9.56 -17.60 1.57
N ALA A 79 -8.88 -17.85 2.70
CA ALA A 79 -7.44 -18.01 2.74
C ALA A 79 -6.96 -19.21 1.93
N PHE A 80 -7.61 -20.37 2.04
CA PHE A 80 -7.30 -21.55 1.20
C PHE A 80 -7.54 -21.29 -0.28
N LYS A 81 -8.66 -20.63 -0.63
CA LYS A 81 -8.94 -20.25 -2.03
C LYS A 81 -7.86 -19.31 -2.60
N SER A 82 -7.39 -18.34 -1.78
CA SER A 82 -6.29 -17.43 -2.16
C SER A 82 -4.97 -18.18 -2.38
N ILE A 83 -4.62 -19.12 -1.50
CA ILE A 83 -3.44 -19.98 -1.66
C ILE A 83 -3.52 -20.77 -2.98
N ARG A 84 -4.68 -21.33 -3.27
CA ARG A 84 -4.92 -22.12 -4.50
C ARG A 84 -4.81 -21.24 -5.77
N SER A 85 -5.43 -20.05 -5.77
CA SER A 85 -5.39 -19.13 -6.91
C SER A 85 -3.97 -18.60 -7.18
N ASN A 86 -3.18 -18.38 -6.14
CA ASN A 86 -1.79 -17.93 -6.23
C ASN A 86 -0.80 -19.06 -6.60
N LYS A 87 -1.30 -20.29 -6.89
CA LYS A 87 -0.50 -21.47 -7.26
C LYS A 87 0.60 -21.81 -6.24
N GLN A 88 0.38 -21.49 -4.98
CA GLN A 88 1.31 -21.81 -3.87
C GLN A 88 1.15 -23.29 -3.49
N ARG A 89 1.71 -24.18 -4.29
CA ARG A 89 1.52 -25.64 -4.14
C ARG A 89 2.05 -26.20 -2.80
N ASN A 90 3.09 -25.58 -2.25
CA ASN A 90 3.73 -25.98 -0.98
C ASN A 90 3.41 -25.01 0.16
N ALA A 91 2.28 -24.28 0.09
CA ALA A 91 1.90 -23.40 1.18
C ALA A 91 1.47 -24.24 2.39
N ASP A 92 2.03 -23.89 3.53
CA ASP A 92 1.60 -24.41 4.84
C ASP A 92 0.14 -24.03 5.11
N ILE A 93 -0.44 -24.68 6.11
CA ILE A 93 -1.77 -24.33 6.63
C ILE A 93 -1.82 -22.83 6.94
N PRO A 94 -2.84 -22.10 6.46
CA PRO A 94 -2.94 -20.67 6.75
C PRO A 94 -3.08 -20.45 8.25
N GLN A 95 -2.14 -19.67 8.81
CA GLN A 95 -2.10 -19.37 10.24
C GLN A 95 -2.35 -17.88 10.49
N ARG A 96 -3.26 -17.59 11.40
CA ARG A 96 -3.45 -16.23 11.92
C ARG A 96 -2.48 -15.98 13.07
N LYS A 97 -1.55 -15.05 12.88
CA LYS A 97 -0.55 -14.65 13.89
C LYS A 97 -0.95 -13.38 14.65
N THR A 98 -1.99 -12.69 14.20
CA THR A 98 -2.48 -11.44 14.80
C THR A 98 -3.76 -11.69 15.59
N LEU A 99 -3.92 -10.97 16.68
CA LEU A 99 -5.16 -10.92 17.44
C LEU A 99 -6.14 -10.03 16.68
N SER A 100 -6.96 -10.64 15.82
CA SER A 100 -7.88 -9.91 14.95
C SER A 100 -9.04 -10.78 14.52
N MET A 101 -10.22 -10.17 14.32
CA MET A 101 -11.41 -10.82 13.82
C MET A 101 -12.24 -9.86 12.97
N ARG A 102 -12.72 -10.30 11.83
CA ARG A 102 -13.69 -9.54 11.03
C ARG A 102 -15.08 -9.71 11.66
N ILE A 103 -15.77 -8.59 11.84
CA ILE A 103 -17.13 -8.58 12.40
C ILE A 103 -18.10 -8.12 11.30
N ASP A 104 -19.30 -8.70 11.30
CA ASP A 104 -20.38 -8.31 10.39
C ASP A 104 -21.53 -7.63 11.14
N LYS A 105 -22.54 -7.16 10.42
CA LYS A 105 -23.69 -6.42 10.97
C LYS A 105 -24.50 -7.18 12.04
N ARG A 106 -24.29 -8.50 12.21
CA ARG A 106 -24.93 -9.27 13.28
C ARG A 106 -24.15 -9.15 14.59
N LEU A 107 -22.83 -8.89 14.50
CA LEU A 107 -21.93 -8.73 15.63
C LEU A 107 -21.77 -7.28 16.09
N TYR A 108 -22.24 -6.32 15.31
CA TYR A 108 -22.21 -4.90 15.68
C TYR A 108 -23.46 -4.15 15.24
N ALA A 109 -23.68 -2.99 15.87
CA ALA A 109 -24.67 -2.01 15.46
C ALA A 109 -24.13 -0.59 15.63
N ASN A 110 -24.88 0.41 15.15
CA ASN A 110 -24.62 1.83 15.37
C ASN A 110 -23.17 2.25 15.05
N LEU A 111 -22.63 1.73 13.93
CA LEU A 111 -21.33 2.18 13.44
C LEU A 111 -21.49 3.59 12.86
N SER A 112 -20.98 4.57 13.59
CA SER A 112 -21.08 6.01 13.26
C SER A 112 -19.77 6.74 13.57
N VAL A 113 -19.75 8.04 13.41
CA VAL A 113 -18.62 8.88 13.82
C VAL A 113 -18.37 8.86 15.34
N GLU A 114 -19.39 8.59 16.12
CA GLU A 114 -19.30 8.56 17.59
C GLU A 114 -18.69 7.26 18.12
N GLY A 115 -18.96 6.14 17.46
CA GLY A 115 -18.50 4.84 17.92
C GLY A 115 -19.19 3.67 17.26
N ILE A 116 -19.14 2.55 17.95
CA ILE A 116 -19.72 1.28 17.54
C ILE A 116 -20.27 0.51 18.76
N ALA A 117 -21.41 -0.15 18.60
CA ALA A 117 -21.94 -1.06 19.58
C ALA A 117 -21.56 -2.51 19.21
N LEU A 118 -20.79 -3.20 20.05
CA LEU A 118 -20.28 -4.55 19.84
C LEU A 118 -21.05 -5.58 20.68
N THR A 119 -21.30 -6.75 20.11
CA THR A 119 -21.90 -7.90 20.80
C THR A 119 -20.79 -8.77 21.39
N GLY A 120 -20.97 -9.22 22.63
CA GLY A 120 -20.11 -10.25 23.21
C GLY A 120 -19.75 -10.02 24.66
N GLU A 121 -19.37 -8.82 25.09
CA GLU A 121 -18.93 -8.53 26.46
C GLU A 121 -20.04 -8.79 27.50
N VAL A 122 -21.25 -8.38 27.19
CA VAL A 122 -22.41 -8.66 28.03
C VAL A 122 -23.34 -9.60 27.27
N LYS A 123 -23.76 -10.69 27.93
CA LYS A 123 -24.67 -11.68 27.34
C LYS A 123 -25.97 -11.01 26.87
N ASN A 124 -26.32 -11.26 25.61
CA ASN A 124 -27.54 -10.73 24.96
C ASN A 124 -27.63 -9.19 24.86
N LYS A 125 -26.56 -8.45 25.15
CA LYS A 125 -26.50 -7.00 25.00
C LYS A 125 -25.36 -6.56 24.11
N ARG A 126 -25.48 -5.37 23.56
CA ARG A 126 -24.39 -4.70 22.83
C ARG A 126 -23.83 -3.59 23.69
N THR A 127 -22.52 -3.57 23.85
CA THR A 127 -21.80 -2.52 24.59
C THR A 127 -21.31 -1.49 23.60
N PHE A 128 -21.59 -0.22 23.84
CA PHE A 128 -21.13 0.89 22.99
C PHE A 128 -19.73 1.30 23.38
N TYR A 129 -18.87 1.51 22.35
CA TYR A 129 -17.51 2.02 22.49
C TYR A 129 -17.35 3.24 21.61
N SER A 130 -16.93 4.35 22.21
CA SER A 130 -16.62 5.57 21.48
C SER A 130 -15.30 5.46 20.73
N PHE A 131 -15.14 6.29 19.70
CA PHE A 131 -13.93 6.40 18.92
C PHE A 131 -13.04 7.54 19.38
N ILE A 132 -11.71 7.35 19.28
CA ILE A 132 -10.78 8.50 19.30
C ILE A 132 -10.89 9.18 17.94
N LYS A 133 -11.45 10.40 17.95
CA LYS A 133 -11.74 11.17 16.72
C LYS A 133 -10.46 11.70 16.06
N PHE A 134 -10.48 11.81 14.75
CA PHE A 134 -9.46 12.46 13.93
C PHE A 134 -10.10 13.39 12.88
N PRO A 135 -9.39 14.43 12.35
CA PRO A 135 -10.00 15.55 11.62
C PRO A 135 -10.90 15.20 10.43
N LYS A 136 -10.68 14.07 9.76
CA LYS A 136 -11.46 13.67 8.57
C LYS A 136 -12.59 12.67 8.87
N MET A 137 -12.81 12.34 10.13
CA MET A 137 -13.69 11.24 10.49
C MET A 137 -15.15 11.54 10.16
N GLU A 138 -15.62 12.74 10.44
CA GLU A 138 -16.99 13.18 10.17
C GLU A 138 -17.31 13.11 8.66
N THR A 139 -16.42 13.65 7.82
CA THR A 139 -16.54 13.59 6.37
C THR A 139 -16.63 12.14 5.87
N LEU A 140 -15.78 11.24 6.40
CA LEU A 140 -15.77 9.85 5.99
C LEU A 140 -17.08 9.14 6.29
N PHE A 141 -17.63 9.31 7.48
CA PHE A 141 -18.90 8.67 7.87
C PHE A 141 -20.13 9.31 7.23
N LYS A 142 -20.06 10.59 6.89
CA LYS A 142 -21.13 11.32 6.21
C LYS A 142 -21.23 10.97 4.73
N GLU A 143 -20.08 10.90 4.04
CA GLU A 143 -20.05 10.78 2.58
C GLU A 143 -19.99 9.34 2.07
N TYR A 144 -19.44 8.39 2.86
CA TYR A 144 -19.13 7.06 2.35
C TYR A 144 -19.80 5.93 3.15
N LYS A 145 -20.25 4.91 2.41
CA LYS A 145 -20.79 3.69 3.02
C LYS A 145 -19.67 2.86 3.62
N THR A 146 -19.91 2.33 4.83
CA THR A 146 -18.98 1.42 5.50
C THR A 146 -19.25 -0.04 5.11
N LYS A 147 -18.18 -0.85 5.07
CA LYS A 147 -18.25 -2.32 4.96
C LYS A 147 -17.85 -2.98 6.27
N ASP A 148 -17.98 -4.30 6.34
CA ASP A 148 -17.66 -5.10 7.53
C ASP A 148 -16.25 -4.79 8.06
N PRO A 149 -16.13 -4.25 9.27
CA PRO A 149 -14.84 -3.86 9.82
C PRO A 149 -14.07 -5.05 10.41
N LEU A 150 -12.77 -4.83 10.62
CA LEU A 150 -11.87 -5.76 11.30
C LEU A 150 -11.51 -5.20 12.68
N LEU A 151 -11.84 -5.94 13.72
CA LEU A 151 -11.40 -5.65 15.08
C LEU A 151 -10.01 -6.25 15.31
N PHE A 152 -9.05 -5.49 15.86
CA PHE A 152 -7.71 -5.98 16.12
C PHE A 152 -6.98 -5.23 17.23
N ILE A 153 -5.97 -5.89 17.82
CA ILE A 153 -5.12 -5.30 18.86
C ILE A 153 -3.77 -4.89 18.28
N ARG A 154 -3.33 -3.70 18.68
CA ARG A 154 -2.00 -3.18 18.37
C ARG A 154 -1.49 -2.29 19.49
N ASN A 155 -0.26 -2.54 19.98
CA ASN A 155 0.37 -1.77 21.06
C ASN A 155 -0.50 -1.64 22.31
N ASN A 156 -1.13 -2.71 22.78
CA ASN A 156 -2.07 -2.74 23.91
C ASN A 156 -3.27 -1.78 23.76
N ARG A 157 -3.74 -1.58 22.53
CA ARG A 157 -4.94 -0.81 22.23
C ARG A 157 -5.77 -1.54 21.22
N ILE A 158 -7.07 -1.38 21.26
CA ILE A 158 -8.00 -1.99 20.33
C ILE A 158 -8.38 -1.00 19.25
N TYR A 159 -8.31 -1.48 18.02
CA TYR A 159 -8.62 -0.72 16.83
C TYR A 159 -9.71 -1.41 16.02
N LEU A 160 -10.52 -0.59 15.39
CA LEU A 160 -11.43 -1.00 14.34
C LEU A 160 -10.89 -0.52 12.99
N SER A 161 -10.62 -1.46 12.09
CA SER A 161 -10.26 -1.16 10.71
C SER A 161 -11.54 -1.08 9.88
N VAL A 162 -12.01 0.14 9.63
CA VAL A 162 -13.27 0.40 8.93
C VAL A 162 -13.00 0.64 7.45
N PRO A 163 -13.53 -0.22 6.54
CA PRO A 163 -13.46 0.02 5.11
C PRO A 163 -14.62 0.95 4.68
N PHE A 164 -14.28 2.03 3.97
CA PHE A 164 -15.21 2.96 3.35
C PHE A 164 -15.26 2.74 1.85
N GLU A 165 -16.45 2.67 1.29
CA GLU A 165 -16.68 2.56 -0.15
C GLU A 165 -16.77 3.95 -0.76
N VAL A 166 -15.72 4.35 -1.45
CA VAL A 166 -15.59 5.66 -2.06
C VAL A 166 -15.85 5.53 -3.56
N ALA A 167 -16.75 6.35 -4.09
CA ALA A 167 -16.94 6.44 -5.53
C ALA A 167 -15.68 7.03 -6.18
N GLU A 168 -15.26 6.43 -7.28
CA GLU A 168 -14.20 6.99 -8.12
C GLU A 168 -14.77 8.17 -8.89
N LYS A 169 -14.05 9.28 -8.91
CA LYS A 169 -14.44 10.43 -9.70
C LYS A 169 -14.15 10.15 -11.17
N PRO A 170 -15.03 10.53 -12.11
CA PRO A 170 -14.75 10.38 -13.54
C PRO A 170 -13.54 11.21 -13.95
N LEU A 171 -12.86 10.78 -14.99
CA LEU A 171 -11.78 11.56 -15.62
C LEU A 171 -12.35 12.83 -16.21
N LYS A 172 -11.60 13.92 -16.13
CA LYS A 172 -11.99 15.20 -16.73
C LYS A 172 -11.79 15.20 -18.25
N ASP A 173 -10.69 14.62 -18.69
CA ASP A 173 -10.23 14.55 -20.07
C ASP A 173 -9.34 13.32 -20.29
N ASN A 174 -8.78 13.18 -21.49
CA ASN A 174 -7.84 12.12 -21.85
C ASN A 174 -6.39 12.61 -21.94
N THR A 175 -6.07 13.79 -21.39
CA THR A 175 -4.69 14.27 -21.38
C THR A 175 -3.83 13.46 -20.44
N SER A 176 -2.58 13.21 -20.83
CA SER A 176 -1.66 12.41 -20.04
C SER A 176 -0.34 13.11 -19.77
N ILE A 177 0.35 12.68 -18.72
CA ILE A 177 1.77 12.95 -18.49
C ILE A 177 2.55 11.66 -18.35
N GLY A 178 3.80 11.66 -18.81
CA GLY A 178 4.74 10.58 -18.53
C GLY A 178 5.54 10.85 -17.27
N VAL A 179 5.80 9.78 -16.49
CA VAL A 179 6.51 9.84 -15.21
C VAL A 179 7.60 8.77 -15.19
N ASP A 180 8.86 9.21 -15.25
CA ASP A 180 10.03 8.35 -15.06
C ASP A 180 10.33 8.19 -13.56
N LEU A 181 10.61 6.97 -13.11
CA LEU A 181 10.89 6.63 -11.71
C LEU A 181 12.37 6.34 -11.47
N GLY A 182 12.98 7.07 -10.54
CA GLY A 182 14.41 6.97 -10.29
C GLY A 182 14.83 6.73 -8.85
N MET A 183 16.12 6.44 -8.64
CA MET A 183 16.71 6.20 -7.33
C MET A 183 17.11 7.48 -6.59
N LYS A 184 17.54 8.50 -7.32
CA LYS A 184 17.99 9.79 -6.76
C LYS A 184 16.86 10.81 -6.70
N ARG A 185 16.10 10.91 -7.75
CA ARG A 185 14.81 11.57 -7.90
C ARG A 185 13.76 10.46 -7.88
N LEU A 186 12.73 10.60 -7.06
CA LEU A 186 11.69 9.56 -7.02
C LEU A 186 10.92 9.52 -8.34
N PHE A 187 10.65 10.71 -8.88
CA PHE A 187 10.06 10.84 -10.20
C PHE A 187 10.54 12.09 -10.94
N VAL A 188 10.44 12.07 -12.27
CA VAL A 188 10.52 13.19 -13.19
C VAL A 188 9.36 13.09 -14.16
N THR A 189 8.68 14.21 -14.46
CA THR A 189 7.51 14.27 -15.37
C THR A 189 7.89 14.84 -16.73
N SER A 190 7.11 14.53 -17.77
CA SER A 190 7.23 15.13 -19.11
C SER A 190 7.01 16.65 -19.11
N GLU A 191 6.39 17.21 -18.09
CA GLU A 191 6.23 18.66 -17.88
C GLU A 191 7.43 19.30 -17.15
N GLY A 192 8.54 18.58 -16.97
CA GLY A 192 9.76 19.11 -16.35
C GLY A 192 9.73 19.20 -14.83
N PHE A 193 8.74 18.64 -14.14
CA PHE A 193 8.72 18.58 -12.67
C PHE A 193 9.51 17.37 -12.16
N ALA A 194 10.24 17.55 -11.05
CA ALA A 194 10.98 16.48 -10.41
C ALA A 194 10.75 16.47 -8.89
N PHE A 195 10.69 15.29 -8.28
CA PHE A 195 10.61 15.15 -6.83
C PHE A 195 11.86 14.46 -6.27
N ARG A 196 12.51 15.15 -5.33
CA ARG A 196 13.67 14.64 -4.60
C ARG A 196 13.59 15.00 -3.13
N ASP A 197 13.66 14.01 -2.25
CA ASP A 197 13.72 14.21 -0.80
C ASP A 197 15.13 13.89 -0.27
N LYS A 198 15.94 14.93 -0.06
CA LYS A 198 17.32 14.82 0.46
C LYS A 198 17.33 14.20 1.87
N ASN A 199 16.34 14.54 2.73
CA ASN A 199 16.25 14.05 4.09
C ASN A 199 15.92 12.56 4.12
N TYR A 200 14.96 12.13 3.32
CA TYR A 200 14.66 10.70 3.14
C TYR A 200 15.89 9.92 2.69
N LEU A 201 16.61 10.40 1.69
CA LEU A 201 17.82 9.74 1.19
C LEU A 201 18.91 9.64 2.28
N LYS A 202 19.10 10.68 3.11
CA LYS A 202 20.03 10.67 4.26
C LYS A 202 19.61 9.65 5.32
N GLN A 203 18.33 9.68 5.73
CA GLN A 203 17.80 8.73 6.72
C GLN A 203 17.87 7.28 6.22
N ARG A 204 17.54 7.02 4.95
CA ARG A 204 17.62 5.70 4.33
C ARG A 204 19.05 5.14 4.37
N ARG A 205 20.07 5.99 4.09
CA ARG A 205 21.48 5.58 4.17
C ARG A 205 21.85 5.15 5.60
N LYS A 206 21.46 5.95 6.63
CA LYS A 206 21.70 5.62 8.05
C LYS A 206 21.04 4.31 8.46
N LEU A 207 19.76 4.13 8.10
CA LEU A 207 19.02 2.88 8.43
C LEU A 207 19.61 1.65 7.72
N ARG A 208 20.09 1.83 6.48
CA ARG A 208 20.77 0.75 5.74
C ARG A 208 22.06 0.31 6.44
N TYR A 209 22.88 1.25 6.87
CA TYR A 209 24.10 0.95 7.65
C TYR A 209 23.74 0.21 8.94
N LEU A 210 22.80 0.73 9.72
CA LEU A 210 22.36 0.10 10.98
C LEU A 210 21.81 -1.31 10.77
N LYS A 211 21.00 -1.53 9.71
CA LYS A 211 20.51 -2.87 9.37
C LYS A 211 21.66 -3.85 9.13
N ARG A 212 22.68 -3.45 8.38
CA ARG A 212 23.86 -4.27 8.10
C ARG A 212 24.59 -4.66 9.39
N CYS A 213 24.84 -3.68 10.28
CA CYS A 213 25.49 -3.93 11.58
C CYS A 213 24.67 -4.87 12.48
N LEU A 214 23.33 -4.70 12.51
CA LEU A 214 22.46 -5.57 13.31
C LEU A 214 22.36 -6.98 12.73
N GLN A 215 22.43 -7.12 11.41
CA GLN A 215 22.43 -8.43 10.74
C GLN A 215 23.73 -9.21 11.00
N SER A 216 24.88 -8.52 10.99
CA SER A 216 26.17 -9.18 11.28
C SER A 216 26.29 -9.64 12.73
N LYS A 217 25.73 -8.89 13.70
CA LYS A 217 25.72 -9.29 15.12
C LYS A 217 24.92 -10.56 15.41
N GLY A 218 23.82 -10.81 14.71
CA GLY A 218 23.02 -12.04 14.76
C GLY A 218 22.31 -12.38 16.09
N THR A 219 22.55 -11.66 17.19
CA THR A 219 22.01 -11.94 18.54
C THR A 219 20.47 -11.76 18.61
N LYS A 220 19.84 -12.36 19.63
CA LYS A 220 18.39 -12.19 19.87
C LYS A 220 18.00 -10.71 20.00
N SER A 221 18.80 -9.92 20.74
CA SER A 221 18.59 -8.48 20.92
C SER A 221 18.75 -7.73 19.58
N ALA A 222 19.79 -8.00 18.81
CA ALA A 222 19.98 -7.42 17.48
C ALA A 222 18.83 -7.74 16.52
N LYS A 223 18.30 -8.98 16.54
CA LYS A 223 17.12 -9.38 15.77
C LYS A 223 15.87 -8.59 16.18
N LYS A 224 15.65 -8.36 17.49
CA LYS A 224 14.55 -7.53 18.02
C LYS A 224 14.69 -6.08 17.55
N HIS A 225 15.90 -5.51 17.63
CA HIS A 225 16.20 -4.15 17.16
C HIS A 225 16.03 -4.03 15.63
N LEU A 226 16.48 -5.02 14.86
CA LEU A 226 16.33 -5.06 13.41
C LEU A 226 14.86 -4.98 12.98
N ARG A 227 13.93 -5.61 13.72
CA ARG A 227 12.48 -5.49 13.45
C ARG A 227 11.99 -4.03 13.62
N LYS A 228 12.46 -3.34 14.69
CA LYS A 228 12.13 -1.91 14.91
C LYS A 228 12.69 -1.03 13.80
N VAL A 229 13.93 -1.26 13.37
CA VAL A 229 14.59 -0.51 12.28
C VAL A 229 13.85 -0.71 10.95
N ARG A 230 13.46 -1.94 10.61
CA ARG A 230 12.67 -2.24 9.40
C ARG A 230 11.30 -1.53 9.41
N ARG A 231 10.65 -1.48 10.59
CA ARG A 231 9.38 -0.76 10.75
C ARG A 231 9.57 0.75 10.53
N LYS A 232 10.62 1.34 11.12
CA LYS A 232 10.96 2.75 10.93
C LYS A 232 11.23 3.06 9.46
N GLU A 233 12.02 2.23 8.77
CA GLU A 233 12.30 2.37 7.33
C GLU A 233 11.03 2.35 6.49
N ARG A 234 10.11 1.42 6.78
CA ARG A 234 8.81 1.35 6.09
C ARG A 234 7.97 2.61 6.31
N ASN A 235 7.95 3.13 7.54
CA ASN A 235 7.15 4.32 7.87
C ASN A 235 7.68 5.57 7.17
N ILE A 236 9.01 5.81 7.17
CA ILE A 236 9.58 6.96 6.44
C ILE A 236 9.42 6.85 4.92
N SER A 237 9.48 5.61 4.38
CA SER A 237 9.22 5.37 2.97
C SER A 237 7.75 5.65 2.61
N LYS A 238 6.83 5.25 3.48
CA LYS A 238 5.41 5.49 3.30
C LYS A 238 5.09 6.99 3.33
N ASP A 239 5.65 7.73 4.31
CA ASP A 239 5.49 9.18 4.40
C ASP A 239 6.02 9.89 3.15
N MET A 240 7.24 9.55 2.71
CA MET A 240 7.83 10.09 1.49
C MET A 240 6.93 9.81 0.27
N CYS A 241 6.39 8.59 0.11
CA CYS A 241 5.47 8.27 -0.98
C CYS A 241 4.17 9.08 -0.92
N TYR A 242 3.61 9.33 0.28
CA TYR A 242 2.43 10.18 0.43
C TYR A 242 2.68 11.63 0.02
N ARG A 243 3.83 12.21 0.40
CA ARG A 243 4.22 13.57 0.01
C ARG A 243 4.49 13.67 -1.49
N ALA A 244 5.23 12.71 -2.03
CA ALA A 244 5.51 12.65 -3.46
C ALA A 244 4.24 12.51 -4.31
N SER A 245 3.30 11.63 -3.91
CA SER A 245 2.01 11.48 -4.61
C SER A 245 1.18 12.75 -4.56
N LYS A 246 1.14 13.46 -3.41
CA LYS A 246 0.46 14.76 -3.32
C LYS A 246 1.11 15.79 -4.24
N ALA A 247 2.44 15.88 -4.23
CA ALA A 247 3.19 16.81 -5.07
C ALA A 247 2.92 16.56 -6.56
N LEU A 248 2.94 15.30 -7.01
CA LEU A 248 2.67 14.94 -8.40
C LEU A 248 1.25 15.29 -8.82
N LEU A 249 0.24 14.92 -8.01
CA LEU A 249 -1.16 15.20 -8.34
C LEU A 249 -1.49 16.70 -8.41
N ASN A 250 -0.77 17.51 -7.63
CA ASN A 250 -0.95 18.97 -7.62
C ASN A 250 -0.10 19.70 -8.68
N SER A 251 0.88 19.05 -9.29
CA SER A 251 1.78 19.69 -10.28
C SER A 251 1.27 19.62 -11.71
N THR A 252 0.20 18.86 -11.97
CA THR A 252 -0.32 18.66 -13.32
C THR A 252 -1.84 18.68 -13.36
N ASP A 253 -2.39 19.19 -14.44
CA ASP A 253 -3.83 19.13 -14.73
C ASP A 253 -4.22 17.87 -15.51
N ALA A 254 -3.25 17.15 -16.09
CA ALA A 254 -3.49 15.92 -16.83
C ALA A 254 -4.28 14.88 -16.01
N SER A 255 -5.25 14.24 -16.64
CA SER A 255 -6.11 13.23 -16.01
C SER A 255 -5.46 11.86 -15.95
N ILE A 256 -4.51 11.56 -16.83
CA ILE A 256 -3.85 10.24 -16.92
C ILE A 256 -2.36 10.37 -16.59
N ILE A 257 -1.89 9.58 -15.64
CA ILE A 257 -0.48 9.51 -15.23
C ILE A 257 0.09 8.20 -15.74
N VAL A 258 0.97 8.28 -16.76
CA VAL A 258 1.61 7.12 -17.39
C VAL A 258 2.95 6.85 -16.72
N MET A 259 3.18 5.63 -16.23
CA MET A 259 4.40 5.21 -15.54
C MET A 259 4.94 3.91 -16.11
N GLU A 260 6.19 3.60 -15.84
CA GLU A 260 6.76 2.28 -16.18
C GLU A 260 6.24 1.16 -15.26
N ASP A 261 6.00 -0.02 -15.83
CA ASP A 261 5.79 -1.24 -15.03
C ASP A 261 7.14 -1.80 -14.52
N LEU A 262 7.49 -1.42 -13.30
CA LEU A 262 8.73 -1.86 -12.65
C LEU A 262 8.59 -3.15 -11.83
N THR A 263 7.50 -3.89 -11.94
CA THR A 263 7.25 -5.12 -11.17
C THR A 263 8.31 -6.19 -11.41
N LYS A 264 8.83 -6.30 -12.64
CA LYS A 264 9.84 -7.28 -13.04
C LYS A 264 11.27 -6.73 -13.11
N ILE A 265 11.51 -5.49 -12.70
CA ILE A 265 12.80 -4.81 -12.89
C ILE A 265 14.01 -5.56 -12.29
N LYS A 266 13.82 -6.27 -11.18
CA LYS A 266 14.88 -7.09 -10.57
C LYS A 266 15.35 -8.23 -11.46
N LYS A 267 14.46 -8.81 -12.25
CA LYS A 267 14.77 -9.91 -13.19
C LYS A 267 15.49 -9.38 -14.43
N THR A 268 15.10 -8.20 -14.91
CA THR A 268 15.62 -7.61 -16.16
C THR A 268 17.02 -7.03 -15.95
N THR A 269 17.27 -6.29 -14.86
CA THR A 269 18.58 -5.71 -14.55
C THR A 269 19.63 -6.73 -14.14
N SER A 270 19.24 -7.95 -13.79
CA SER A 270 20.16 -9.02 -13.40
C SER A 270 20.99 -9.55 -14.58
N LYS A 271 20.56 -9.36 -15.84
CA LYS A 271 21.22 -9.89 -17.04
C LYS A 271 22.35 -8.99 -17.59
N THR A 272 22.38 -7.71 -17.22
CA THR A 272 23.23 -6.71 -17.90
C THR A 272 24.51 -6.29 -17.17
N LYS A 273 24.71 -6.71 -15.92
CA LYS A 273 25.90 -6.30 -15.12
C LYS A 273 26.43 -7.49 -14.33
N GLU A 274 27.73 -7.74 -14.45
CA GLU A 274 28.39 -8.86 -13.78
C GLU A 274 28.84 -8.53 -12.34
N GLY A 275 28.90 -9.56 -11.50
CA GLY A 275 29.57 -9.58 -10.23
C GLY A 275 29.04 -8.60 -9.17
N PHE A 276 29.99 -7.98 -8.44
CA PHE A 276 29.75 -7.10 -7.29
C PHE A 276 28.96 -5.80 -7.67
N LYS A 277 29.22 -5.22 -8.84
CA LYS A 277 28.52 -4.01 -9.33
C LYS A 277 27.02 -4.29 -9.55
N ARG A 278 26.65 -5.47 -10.06
CA ARG A 278 25.28 -5.94 -10.21
C ARG A 278 24.56 -6.07 -8.88
N LYS A 279 25.21 -6.75 -7.90
CA LYS A 279 24.66 -6.94 -6.56
C LYS A 279 24.39 -5.62 -5.83
N LYS A 280 25.33 -4.66 -5.93
CA LYS A 280 25.19 -3.31 -5.38
C LYS A 280 24.04 -2.53 -6.02
N HIS A 281 23.91 -2.56 -7.34
CA HIS A 281 22.84 -1.90 -8.08
C HIS A 281 21.47 -2.49 -7.73
N ASN A 282 21.30 -3.81 -7.79
CA ASN A 282 20.05 -4.50 -7.49
C ASN A 282 19.60 -4.24 -6.03
N ASN A 283 20.54 -4.22 -5.09
CA ASN A 283 20.26 -3.86 -3.71
C ASN A 283 19.79 -2.41 -3.57
N SER A 284 20.30 -1.50 -4.37
CA SER A 284 19.88 -0.09 -4.35
C SER A 284 18.50 0.11 -4.96
N MET A 285 18.20 -0.55 -6.08
CA MET A 285 16.89 -0.56 -6.73
C MET A 285 15.81 -1.18 -5.83
N ALA A 286 16.13 -2.31 -5.16
CA ALA A 286 15.20 -2.99 -4.27
C ALA A 286 14.76 -2.16 -3.06
N GLN A 287 15.48 -1.08 -2.74
CA GLN A 287 15.18 -0.21 -1.62
C GLN A 287 14.29 1.00 -1.99
N VAL A 288 14.10 1.27 -3.28
CA VAL A 288 13.18 2.32 -3.71
C VAL A 288 11.76 1.76 -3.65
N PRO A 289 10.84 2.43 -2.98
CA PRO A 289 9.49 1.91 -2.75
C PRO A 289 8.57 2.17 -3.96
N PHE A 290 8.99 1.78 -5.18
CA PHE A 290 8.22 2.02 -6.43
C PHE A 290 6.81 1.45 -6.36
N TYR A 291 6.67 0.20 -5.91
CA TYR A 291 5.36 -0.42 -5.76
C TYR A 291 4.48 0.35 -4.76
N MET A 292 5.03 0.71 -3.59
CA MET A 292 4.29 1.48 -2.58
C MET A 292 3.89 2.87 -3.12
N PHE A 293 4.76 3.52 -3.87
CA PHE A 293 4.46 4.81 -4.49
C PHE A 293 3.32 4.68 -5.50
N LYS A 294 3.38 3.70 -6.41
CA LYS A 294 2.32 3.42 -7.39
C LYS A 294 0.97 3.16 -6.70
N GLU A 295 0.92 2.29 -5.71
CA GLU A 295 -0.30 1.98 -4.96
C GLU A 295 -0.91 3.23 -4.31
N ILE A 296 -0.09 4.02 -3.59
CA ILE A 296 -0.54 5.24 -2.93
C ILE A 296 -1.00 6.27 -3.98
N LEU A 297 -0.25 6.42 -5.07
CA LEU A 297 -0.60 7.34 -6.15
C LEU A 297 -1.92 6.94 -6.81
N SER A 298 -2.09 5.66 -7.18
CA SER A 298 -3.33 5.17 -7.80
C SER A 298 -4.56 5.42 -6.91
N HIS A 299 -4.43 5.14 -5.60
CA HIS A 299 -5.50 5.44 -4.66
C HIS A 299 -5.85 6.93 -4.57
N LYS A 300 -4.85 7.80 -4.54
CA LYS A 300 -5.07 9.24 -4.46
C LYS A 300 -5.58 9.81 -5.78
N ALA A 301 -5.08 9.32 -6.91
CA ALA A 301 -5.48 9.73 -8.24
C ALA A 301 -6.99 9.48 -8.46
N ALA A 302 -7.47 8.28 -8.15
CA ALA A 302 -8.88 7.92 -8.28
C ALA A 302 -9.82 8.82 -7.43
N LEU A 303 -9.34 9.31 -6.27
CA LEU A 303 -10.11 10.25 -5.42
C LEU A 303 -10.26 11.63 -6.05
N VAL A 304 -9.35 12.04 -6.92
CA VAL A 304 -9.36 13.37 -7.56
C VAL A 304 -9.76 13.32 -9.04
N GLY A 305 -10.24 12.17 -9.53
CA GLY A 305 -10.66 11.99 -10.91
C GLY A 305 -9.48 11.85 -11.88
N LYS A 306 -8.39 11.24 -11.42
CA LYS A 306 -7.20 10.92 -12.23
C LYS A 306 -6.95 9.42 -12.24
N GLN A 307 -6.28 8.93 -13.29
CA GLN A 307 -5.95 7.53 -13.47
C GLN A 307 -4.44 7.32 -13.56
N VAL A 308 -3.96 6.16 -13.09
CA VAL A 308 -2.56 5.75 -13.24
C VAL A 308 -2.49 4.55 -14.15
N GLU A 309 -1.79 4.70 -15.26
CA GLU A 309 -1.52 3.64 -16.22
C GLU A 309 -0.07 3.18 -16.19
N THR A 310 0.19 1.96 -16.62
CA THR A 310 1.56 1.44 -16.68
C THR A 310 1.89 0.90 -18.06
N VAL A 311 3.09 1.25 -18.53
CA VAL A 311 3.61 0.86 -19.82
C VAL A 311 4.88 0.00 -19.69
N ASN A 312 5.24 -0.69 -20.76
CA ASN A 312 6.45 -1.52 -20.81
C ASN A 312 7.71 -0.63 -20.67
N PRO A 313 8.63 -0.94 -19.70
CA PRO A 313 9.83 -0.12 -19.43
C PRO A 313 10.96 -0.30 -20.46
N SER A 314 10.83 -1.17 -21.47
CA SER A 314 11.93 -1.49 -22.39
C SER A 314 12.36 -0.28 -23.20
N TYR A 315 13.63 0.11 -23.10
CA TYR A 315 14.28 1.15 -23.92
C TYR A 315 13.81 2.61 -23.73
N THR A 316 12.91 2.91 -22.80
CA THR A 316 12.43 4.28 -22.55
C THR A 316 13.55 5.28 -22.29
N SER A 317 14.60 4.86 -21.59
CA SER A 317 15.79 5.68 -21.28
C SER A 317 16.86 5.71 -22.40
N GLN A 318 16.68 4.96 -23.49
CA GLN A 318 17.64 4.84 -24.59
C GLN A 318 17.16 5.50 -25.90
N ILE A 319 15.86 5.70 -26.01
CA ILE A 319 15.23 6.33 -27.17
C ILE A 319 15.34 7.85 -27.03
N ASP A 320 15.71 8.53 -28.11
CA ASP A 320 15.60 9.97 -28.21
C ASP A 320 14.13 10.36 -28.32
N SER A 321 13.68 11.20 -27.42
CA SER A 321 12.28 11.64 -27.40
C SER A 321 11.89 12.51 -28.60
N GLN A 322 12.83 13.11 -29.30
CA GLN A 322 12.55 13.91 -30.49
C GLN A 322 12.46 13.07 -31.76
N THR A 323 13.42 12.18 -31.97
CA THR A 323 13.51 11.36 -33.20
C THR A 323 12.76 10.02 -33.10
N ASN A 324 12.38 9.61 -31.90
CA ASN A 324 11.81 8.29 -31.57
C ASN A 324 12.75 7.11 -31.96
N LYS A 325 14.04 7.36 -32.13
CA LYS A 325 15.06 6.37 -32.49
C LYS A 325 16.09 6.21 -31.37
N LYS A 326 16.88 5.14 -31.43
CA LYS A 326 18.02 4.92 -30.52
C LYS A 326 19.30 5.53 -31.07
N ASP A 327 19.25 6.77 -31.46
CA ASP A 327 20.35 7.51 -32.10
C ASP A 327 21.04 8.51 -31.16
N GLY A 328 20.59 8.66 -29.94
CA GLY A 328 21.23 9.47 -28.92
C GLY A 328 22.04 8.64 -27.90
N ASN A 329 22.76 9.31 -27.02
CA ASN A 329 23.62 8.69 -26.02
C ASN A 329 23.35 9.25 -24.60
N ARG A 330 23.16 8.36 -23.63
CA ARG A 330 22.97 8.73 -22.22
C ARG A 330 24.30 8.67 -21.45
N LYS A 331 24.77 9.82 -20.95
CA LYS A 331 25.93 9.91 -20.03
C LYS A 331 25.44 10.42 -18.65
N GLY A 332 25.22 9.53 -17.69
CA GLY A 332 24.75 9.88 -16.35
C GLY A 332 23.34 10.46 -16.33
N CYS A 333 23.21 11.75 -15.95
CA CYS A 333 21.93 12.49 -15.92
C CYS A 333 21.67 13.28 -17.22
N ARG A 334 22.58 13.24 -18.20
CA ARG A 334 22.45 13.95 -19.49
C ARG A 334 22.16 12.97 -20.61
N TYR A 335 21.30 13.37 -21.51
CA TYR A 335 21.00 12.67 -22.76
C TYR A 335 21.43 13.58 -23.94
N PHE A 336 22.32 13.08 -24.77
CA PHE A 336 22.84 13.76 -25.94
C PHE A 336 22.08 13.25 -27.15
N CYS A 337 21.32 14.12 -27.77
CA CYS A 337 20.57 13.85 -28.99
C CYS A 337 21.47 13.89 -30.22
N LYS A 338 21.03 13.33 -31.35
CA LYS A 338 21.74 13.36 -32.61
C LYS A 338 21.90 14.78 -33.17
N ASN A 339 21.01 15.69 -32.85
CA ASN A 339 20.99 17.10 -33.25
C ASN A 339 21.76 18.02 -32.28
N ASP A 340 22.72 17.50 -31.53
CA ASP A 340 23.57 18.20 -30.55
C ASP A 340 22.81 18.83 -29.35
N LYS A 341 21.51 18.65 -29.27
CA LYS A 341 20.77 19.07 -28.09
C LYS A 341 21.05 18.14 -26.89
N VAL A 342 21.13 18.73 -25.71
CA VAL A 342 21.39 18.00 -24.47
C VAL A 342 20.20 18.17 -23.50
N PHE A 343 19.57 17.08 -23.15
CA PHE A 343 18.46 17.06 -22.23
C PHE A 343 18.81 16.39 -20.89
N ASP A 344 17.98 16.63 -19.86
CA ASP A 344 17.99 15.77 -18.69
C ASP A 344 17.51 14.36 -19.10
N ALA A 345 18.30 13.33 -18.76
CA ALA A 345 18.03 11.97 -19.23
C ALA A 345 16.74 11.36 -18.66
N ASP A 346 16.33 11.76 -17.46
CA ASP A 346 15.10 11.27 -16.84
C ASP A 346 13.89 12.03 -17.41
N TRP A 347 14.06 13.30 -17.83
CA TRP A 347 13.03 14.04 -18.57
C TRP A 347 12.83 13.45 -19.98
N ASN A 348 13.88 13.16 -20.72
CA ASN A 348 13.77 12.46 -22.01
C ASN A 348 13.03 11.12 -21.86
N ALA A 349 13.32 10.35 -20.81
CA ALA A 349 12.64 9.09 -20.53
C ALA A 349 11.16 9.30 -20.23
N SER A 350 10.80 10.35 -19.47
CA SER A 350 9.40 10.65 -19.14
C SER A 350 8.55 10.99 -20.36
N ILE A 351 9.10 11.68 -21.35
CA ILE A 351 8.41 11.94 -22.62
C ILE A 351 8.19 10.63 -23.40
N ASN A 352 9.18 9.75 -23.45
CA ASN A 352 9.04 8.45 -24.09
C ASN A 352 7.98 7.56 -23.40
N ILE A 353 7.84 7.69 -22.07
CA ILE A 353 6.78 7.02 -21.30
C ILE A 353 5.41 7.59 -21.68
N ALA A 354 5.25 8.92 -21.73
CA ALA A 354 4.00 9.56 -22.16
C ALA A 354 3.56 9.09 -23.55
N LYS A 355 4.47 9.11 -24.53
CA LYS A 355 4.20 8.62 -25.89
C LYS A 355 3.68 7.18 -25.94
N ARG A 356 4.16 6.33 -25.04
CA ARG A 356 3.73 4.92 -24.96
C ARG A 356 2.33 4.75 -24.37
N GLY A 357 1.84 5.70 -23.63
CA GLY A 357 0.47 5.71 -23.12
C GLY A 357 -0.58 5.82 -24.23
N LYS A 358 -0.21 6.28 -25.43
CA LYS A 358 -1.10 6.46 -26.58
C LYS A 358 -2.24 7.46 -26.34
N HIS A 359 -2.09 8.34 -25.38
CA HIS A 359 -3.00 9.47 -25.10
C HIS A 359 -2.36 10.78 -25.57
N PRO A 360 -3.16 11.83 -25.85
CA PRO A 360 -2.64 13.18 -25.95
C PRO A 360 -1.84 13.50 -24.68
N PHE A 361 -0.63 13.99 -24.79
CA PHE A 361 0.21 14.24 -23.61
C PHE A 361 0.75 15.65 -23.59
N THR A 362 0.95 16.14 -22.38
CA THR A 362 1.59 17.42 -22.13
C THR A 362 3.11 17.24 -22.09
N ASN A 363 3.80 18.08 -22.82
CA ASN A 363 5.25 18.15 -22.87
C ASN A 363 5.68 19.61 -22.72
N VAL A 364 6.35 19.93 -21.64
CA VAL A 364 6.89 21.28 -21.39
C VAL A 364 8.38 21.14 -21.24
N GLU A 365 9.12 21.76 -22.15
CA GLU A 365 10.58 21.80 -22.07
C GLU A 365 10.99 22.56 -20.79
N PRO A 366 11.90 21.99 -19.98
CA PRO A 366 12.38 22.69 -18.80
C PRO A 366 13.08 24.01 -19.18
N ILE A 367 12.75 25.10 -18.48
CA ILE A 367 13.38 26.41 -18.69
C ILE A 367 14.89 26.26 -18.44
N ASP A 368 15.71 26.71 -19.36
CA ASP A 368 17.19 26.56 -19.35
C ASP A 368 17.67 25.12 -19.15
N GLY A 369 16.90 24.11 -19.58
CA GLY A 369 17.21 22.70 -19.39
C GLY A 369 17.17 22.24 -17.94
N GLN A 370 16.68 23.05 -17.01
CA GLN A 370 16.60 22.74 -15.57
C GLN A 370 15.22 22.28 -15.13
N LEU A 371 15.18 21.14 -14.45
CA LEU A 371 13.95 20.60 -13.88
C LEU A 371 13.45 21.44 -12.69
N LYS A 372 12.13 21.67 -12.64
CA LYS A 372 11.49 22.28 -11.47
C LYS A 372 11.32 21.25 -10.34
N PHE A 373 12.00 21.49 -9.21
CA PHE A 373 11.94 20.59 -8.07
C PHE A 373 10.73 20.90 -7.19
N LEU A 374 9.86 19.90 -7.02
CA LEU A 374 8.74 19.94 -6.10
C LEU A 374 9.22 19.64 -4.68
N ASN A 375 9.08 20.62 -3.78
CA ASN A 375 9.37 20.45 -2.37
C ASN A 375 8.08 20.01 -1.66
N GLY A 376 8.14 18.92 -0.90
CA GLY A 376 6.97 18.39 -0.17
C GLY A 376 6.44 19.30 0.94
N ARG A 377 7.01 20.50 1.15
CA ARG A 377 6.62 21.48 2.16
C ARG A 377 6.04 22.79 1.61
N GLU A 378 6.24 23.13 0.34
CA GLU A 378 5.92 24.45 -0.24
C GLU A 378 4.74 24.45 -1.24
N LEU A 379 3.71 23.68 -0.98
CA LEU A 379 2.46 23.79 -1.74
C LEU A 379 1.36 24.40 -0.86
N SER A 380 1.61 25.61 -0.34
CA SER A 380 0.59 26.45 0.31
C SER A 380 0.51 27.82 -0.34
N THR A 381 0.39 27.91 -1.68
CA THR A 381 -0.18 29.10 -2.33
C THR A 381 -0.60 28.73 -3.75
N SER A 382 -1.86 29.00 -4.05
CA SER A 382 -2.58 28.91 -5.33
C SER A 382 -2.86 27.50 -5.86
N HIS A 383 -3.86 26.96 -5.42
CA HIS A 383 -4.95 26.05 -5.80
C HIS A 383 -5.26 25.14 -4.64
N THR A 384 -5.96 25.71 -3.67
CA THR A 384 -6.68 24.97 -2.62
C THR A 384 -7.68 24.05 -3.28
N PHE A 385 -7.27 22.84 -3.65
CA PHE A 385 -8.21 21.74 -3.68
C PHE A 385 -8.50 21.41 -2.22
N THR A 386 -9.48 22.09 -1.68
CA THR A 386 -10.22 21.64 -0.51
C THR A 386 -10.77 20.27 -0.88
N ILE A 387 -10.11 19.23 -0.40
CA ILE A 387 -10.73 17.92 -0.28
C ILE A 387 -11.72 18.12 0.87
N HIS A 388 -12.94 18.56 0.53
CA HIS A 388 -14.08 18.52 1.44
C HIS A 388 -14.32 17.07 1.85
#